data_629867830dfb3dd21cf3e46cf014f84b
#
_entry.id   629867830dfb3dd21cf3e46cf014f84b
#
_cell.length_a   1.000
_cell.length_b   1.000
_cell.length_c   1.000
_cell.angle_alpha   90.00
_cell.angle_beta   90.00
_cell.angle_gamma   90.00
#
_symmetry.space_group_name_H-M   'P 1'
#
loop_
_entity.id
_entity.type
_entity.pdbx_description
1 polymer ?
#
loop_
_entity_poly.entity_id
_entity_poly.type
_entity_poly.pdbx_seq_one_letter_code
_entity_poly.pdbx_strand_id
1 'polypeptide(L)' 'AVMDFFEKLGEKCRQILTLFYFEELPMKEISEQLNFSSEQVLRNKKYKCLQRLTDQVKSSPVLSQTLQKALRHE' A
#
# COMPACT_ATOMS: atom_id res chain seq x y z
N ALA A 1 -1.52 -3.38 -16.18
CA ALA A 1 -2.56 -3.27 -15.17
C ALA A 1 -1.98 -3.06 -13.79
N VAL A 2 -2.79 -2.51 -12.88
CA VAL A 2 -2.35 -2.21 -11.52
C VAL A 2 -1.90 -3.47 -10.77
N MET A 3 -2.57 -4.58 -11.03
CA MET A 3 -2.23 -5.84 -10.37
C MET A 3 -0.81 -6.31 -10.67
N ASP A 4 -0.32 -6.03 -11.87
CA ASP A 4 1.05 -6.39 -12.23
C ASP A 4 2.06 -5.65 -11.35
N PHE A 5 1.78 -4.38 -11.07
CA PHE A 5 2.66 -3.59 -10.21
C PHE A 5 2.63 -4.08 -8.76
N PHE A 6 1.46 -4.50 -8.29
CA PHE A 6 1.34 -5.07 -6.95
C PHE A 6 2.18 -6.34 -6.81
N GLU A 7 2.16 -7.20 -7.80
CA GLU A 7 2.94 -8.43 -7.75
C GLU A 7 4.44 -8.16 -7.67
N LYS A 8 4.89 -7.08 -8.30
CA LYS A 8 6.31 -6.71 -8.28
C LYS A 8 6.76 -6.16 -6.94
N LEU A 9 5.82 -5.72 -6.10
CA LEU A 9 6.17 -5.17 -4.80
C LEU A 9 6.56 -6.22 -3.77
N GLY A 10 6.22 -7.47 -4.03
CA GLY A 10 6.43 -8.53 -3.08
C GLY A 10 5.18 -8.82 -2.27
N GLU A 11 5.18 -9.97 -1.61
CA GLU A 11 3.99 -10.46 -0.94
C GLU A 11 3.54 -9.57 0.22
N LYS A 12 4.49 -9.09 1.02
CA LYS A 12 4.17 -8.30 2.21
C LYS A 12 3.48 -7.00 1.85
N CYS A 13 4.06 -6.28 0.90
CA CYS A 13 3.45 -5.02 0.46
C CYS A 13 2.08 -5.25 -0.15
N ARG A 14 1.95 -6.31 -0.95
CA ARG A 14 0.67 -6.62 -1.57
C ARG A 14 -0.40 -6.91 -0.52
N GLN A 15 -0.05 -7.67 0.52
CA GLN A 15 -0.99 -7.95 1.61
C GLN A 15 -1.44 -6.67 2.31
N ILE A 16 -0.50 -5.82 2.66
CA ILE A 16 -0.82 -4.58 3.36
C ILE A 16 -1.75 -3.71 2.52
N LEU A 17 -1.42 -3.51 1.26
CA LEU A 17 -2.20 -2.64 0.41
C LEU A 17 -3.57 -3.23 0.11
N THR A 18 -3.66 -4.55 -0.04
CA THR A 18 -4.94 -5.21 -0.28
C THR A 18 -5.87 -5.04 0.92
N LEU A 19 -5.36 -5.27 2.12
CA LEU A 19 -6.19 -5.13 3.33
C LEU A 19 -6.61 -3.69 3.55
N PHE A 20 -5.76 -2.74 3.21
CA PHE A 20 -6.06 -1.34 3.45
C PHE A 20 -7.01 -0.76 2.40
N TYR A 21 -6.77 -1.02 1.12
CA TYR A 21 -7.50 -0.36 0.05
C TYR A 21 -8.65 -1.17 -0.52
N PHE A 22 -8.53 -2.48 -0.58
CA PHE A 22 -9.61 -3.31 -1.12
C PHE A 22 -10.57 -3.77 -0.04
N GLU A 23 -10.07 -4.18 1.11
CA GLU A 23 -10.92 -4.62 2.19
C GLU A 23 -11.24 -3.52 3.18
N GLU A 24 -10.57 -2.39 3.07
CA GLU A 24 -10.82 -1.19 3.87
C GLU A 24 -10.82 -1.45 5.38
N LEU A 25 -9.92 -2.30 5.83
CA LEU A 25 -9.78 -2.58 7.24
C LEU A 25 -9.04 -1.44 7.95
N PRO A 26 -9.39 -1.17 9.22
CA PRO A 26 -8.65 -0.17 9.99
C PRO A 26 -7.23 -0.63 10.29
N MET A 27 -6.33 0.34 10.51
CA MET A 27 -4.93 0.06 10.78
C MET A 27 -4.73 -0.93 11.91
N LYS A 28 -5.54 -0.80 12.96
CA LYS A 28 -5.42 -1.68 14.12
C LYS A 28 -5.64 -3.14 13.71
N GLU A 29 -6.66 -3.41 12.93
CA GLU A 29 -6.93 -4.78 12.49
C GLU A 29 -5.85 -5.31 11.59
N ILE A 30 -5.34 -4.48 10.67
CA ILE A 30 -4.28 -4.91 9.77
C ILE A 30 -3.02 -5.25 10.55
N SER A 31 -2.66 -4.42 11.52
CA SER A 31 -1.47 -4.68 12.32
C SER A 31 -1.59 -5.96 13.13
N GLU A 32 -2.79 -6.27 13.61
CA GLU A 32 -3.03 -7.50 14.33
C GLU A 32 -2.96 -8.72 13.42
N GLN A 33 -3.58 -8.65 12.24
CA GLN A 33 -3.58 -9.76 11.30
C GLN A 33 -2.19 -10.07 10.78
N LEU A 34 -1.38 -9.06 10.56
CA LEU A 34 -0.04 -9.23 10.00
C LEU A 34 1.06 -9.26 11.06
N ASN A 35 0.67 -9.25 12.33
CA ASN A 35 1.60 -9.37 13.46
C ASN A 35 2.64 -8.25 13.51
N PHE A 36 2.22 -7.03 13.23
CA PHE A 36 3.08 -5.87 13.42
C PHE A 36 3.12 -5.48 14.89
N SER A 37 4.26 -4.98 15.35
CA SER A 37 4.42 -4.61 16.76
C SER A 37 3.60 -3.38 17.14
N SER A 38 3.28 -2.52 16.18
CA SER A 38 2.45 -1.33 16.44
C SER A 38 1.87 -0.82 15.14
N GLU A 39 0.84 0.05 15.27
CA GLU A 39 0.24 0.69 14.10
C GLU A 39 1.22 1.62 13.41
N GLN A 40 2.13 2.22 14.17
CA GLN A 40 3.12 3.12 13.59
C GLN A 40 4.07 2.37 12.65
N VAL A 41 4.48 1.17 13.04
CA VAL A 41 5.33 0.34 12.19
C VAL A 41 4.61 -0.04 10.91
N LEU A 42 3.33 -0.39 11.03
CA LEU A 42 2.52 -0.72 9.85
C LEU A 42 2.39 0.49 8.93
N ARG A 43 2.14 1.67 9.50
CA ARG A 43 1.97 2.89 8.73
C ARG A 43 3.24 3.22 7.95
N ASN A 44 4.39 3.09 8.60
CA ASN A 44 5.67 3.31 7.95
C ASN A 44 5.88 2.34 6.80
N LYS A 45 5.57 1.08 7.02
CA LYS A 45 5.71 0.05 6.01
C LYS A 45 4.79 0.31 4.83
N LYS A 46 3.53 0.66 5.11
CA LYS A 46 2.57 0.99 4.07
C LYS A 46 3.05 2.15 3.22
N TYR A 47 3.57 3.17 3.86
CA TYR A 47 4.07 4.35 3.14
C TYR A 47 5.21 3.97 2.19
N LYS A 48 6.14 3.16 2.66
CA LYS A 48 7.24 2.69 1.81
C LYS A 48 6.74 1.86 0.65
N CYS A 49 5.75 1.01 0.89
CA CYS A 49 5.17 0.20 -0.17
C CYS A 49 4.50 1.07 -1.23
N LEU A 50 3.78 2.12 -0.81
CA LEU A 50 3.15 3.04 -1.75
C LEU A 50 4.18 3.82 -2.55
N GLN A 51 5.29 4.21 -1.94
CA GLN A 51 6.36 4.88 -2.67
C GLN A 51 6.96 4.00 -3.74
N ARG A 52 7.18 2.72 -3.42
CA ARG A 52 7.70 1.77 -4.41
C ARG A 52 6.72 1.61 -5.57
N LEU A 53 5.44 1.51 -5.27
CA LEU A 53 4.41 1.40 -6.29
C LEU A 53 4.38 2.65 -7.16
N THR A 54 4.46 3.82 -6.54
CA THR A 54 4.49 5.08 -7.27
C THR A 54 5.66 5.13 -8.24
N ASP A 55 6.83 4.69 -7.78
CA ASP A 55 8.03 4.66 -8.65
C ASP A 55 7.82 3.76 -9.85
N GLN A 56 7.16 2.62 -9.66
CA GLN A 56 6.93 1.68 -10.75
C GLN A 56 5.94 2.21 -11.78
N VAL A 57 4.97 3.02 -11.36
CA VAL A 57 3.95 3.55 -12.27
C VAL A 57 4.25 4.97 -12.71
N LYS A 58 5.46 5.44 -12.52
CA LYS A 58 5.84 6.80 -12.85
C LYS A 58 5.60 7.16 -14.31
N SER A 59 5.72 6.19 -15.18
CA SER A 59 5.50 6.39 -16.62
C SER A 59 4.02 6.45 -16.98
N SER A 60 3.12 6.20 -16.04
CA SER A 60 1.68 6.22 -16.30
C SER A 60 1.04 7.36 -15.51
N PRO A 61 0.71 8.48 -16.14
CA PRO A 61 0.15 9.64 -15.41
C PRO A 61 -1.14 9.32 -14.67
N VAL A 62 -2.00 8.50 -15.27
CA VAL A 62 -3.28 8.18 -14.65
C VAL A 62 -3.09 7.40 -13.36
N LEU A 63 -2.26 6.35 -13.39
CA LEU A 63 -1.99 5.54 -12.20
C LEU A 63 -1.24 6.35 -11.16
N SER A 64 -0.34 7.21 -11.59
CA SER A 64 0.41 8.06 -10.68
C SER A 64 -0.50 9.00 -9.91
N GLN A 65 -1.49 9.60 -10.58
CA GLN A 65 -2.45 10.47 -9.93
C GLN A 65 -3.31 9.72 -8.93
N THR A 66 -3.73 8.51 -9.28
CA THR A 66 -4.52 7.67 -8.38
C THR A 66 -3.74 7.37 -7.11
N LEU A 67 -2.47 7.04 -7.23
CA LEU A 67 -1.63 6.74 -6.08
C LEU A 67 -1.37 7.97 -5.22
N GLN A 68 -1.23 9.14 -5.84
CA GLN A 68 -1.07 10.37 -5.09
C GLN A 68 -2.28 10.67 -4.24
N LYS A 69 -3.47 10.42 -4.76
CA LYS A 69 -4.70 10.57 -3.97
C LYS A 69 -4.72 9.60 -2.80
N ALA A 70 -4.29 8.37 -3.01
CA ALA A 70 -4.23 7.38 -1.94
C ALA A 70 -3.27 7.82 -0.85
N LEU A 71 -2.12 8.39 -1.22
CA LEU A 71 -1.14 8.89 -0.25
C LEU A 71 -1.70 10.05 0.56
N ARG A 72 -2.51 10.91 -0.07
CA ARG A 72 -3.09 12.06 0.61
C ARG A 72 -4.19 11.68 1.57
N HIS A 73 -4.77 10.50 1.40
CA HIS A 73 -5.88 10.04 2.23
C HIS A 73 -5.42 9.55 3.60
N GLU A 74 -4.17 9.64 3.86
CA GLU A 74 -3.65 9.34 5.17
C GLU A 74 -4.03 10.45 6.15
#